data_da8c44b5a01174f4fe12a0de0286516e
#
_entry.id   da8c44b5a01174f4fe12a0de0286516e
#
_cell.length_a   1.000
_cell.length_b   1.000
_cell.length_c   1.000
_cell.angle_alpha   90.00
_cell.angle_beta   90.00
_cell.angle_gamma   90.00
#
_symmetry.space_group_name_H-M   'P 1'
#
loop_
_entity.id
_entity.type
_entity.pdbx_description
1 polymer ?
#
loop_
_entity_poly.entity_id
_entity_poly.type
_entity_poly.pdbx_seq_one_letter_code
_entity_poly.pdbx_strand_id
1 'polypeptide(L)'
;MHSPEGTHPLPDRFTMLSTGLAWLAIALVGAAVLFWPSIFFLLEVWHSPDYSHGPLIPLLSGVLFLRQLKGEAIVTGPVNRWPGIVVMVLSVGFGVLSRMVETPIVGAIAMIFWFGAILLICFGWEQGRRFWPPILHLFFMLPLPPTMYYRLSITLQLISAELGVWLLRLADIPVFLEGYIIDLGVIKLHVAEACSGLRYLFPILSFSYIFAVLFRGSIMMKAIMLFSAAPIAVAMNSARIAIAGIIVQYQGTDHLEGFSHFFEGWIIFLLSIVMLFALARLLLVFQREKLTLIEALDLDFSGLVPQARRISLIEHSYALVAMALVTLGTALLWQVFPNIRTVEPARVELTTFHPQMGDWVGQEPRFLSADVARILKAQDYTLTTFNKPGMGEVEVFAAWFRDQTISGAHSPEICLPNAGWEFASFDRRDISGDLGSDKPFPINRALIQKGEDRLLVYYYYVQNGRQIAWDFGSKLWLLWDTVLYGRKDGGLVRLVTPIGRDESEASADLRLQDMARELDSRLPRFFPGRDSAGG
;
A
#
# COMPACT_ATOMS: atom_id res chain seq x y z
N MET A 1 -8.26 17.79 -75.76
CA MET A 1 -9.18 17.69 -74.63
C MET A 1 -8.40 16.93 -73.51
N HIS A 2 -7.76 17.67 -72.64
CA HIS A 2 -7.12 17.15 -71.42
C HIS A 2 -8.04 17.50 -70.27
N SER A 3 -8.54 16.48 -69.55
CA SER A 3 -9.26 16.62 -68.29
C SER A 3 -8.28 17.03 -67.19
N PRO A 4 -8.59 17.98 -66.29
CA PRO A 4 -7.74 18.28 -65.18
C PRO A 4 -7.92 17.21 -64.11
N GLU A 5 -6.80 16.63 -63.67
CA GLU A 5 -6.70 15.78 -62.49
C GLU A 5 -7.21 16.52 -61.25
N GLY A 6 -8.19 15.92 -60.59
CA GLY A 6 -8.75 16.43 -59.34
C GLY A 6 -7.70 16.39 -58.24
N THR A 7 -7.19 17.55 -57.85
CA THR A 7 -6.46 17.75 -56.59
C THR A 7 -7.41 17.53 -55.44
N HIS A 8 -7.33 16.36 -54.80
CA HIS A 8 -7.93 16.18 -53.46
C HIS A 8 -7.25 17.17 -52.52
N PRO A 9 -7.98 18.08 -51.89
CA PRO A 9 -7.39 18.98 -50.91
C PRO A 9 -6.85 18.11 -49.75
N LEU A 10 -5.57 18.25 -49.48
CA LEU A 10 -4.96 17.70 -48.24
C LEU A 10 -5.74 18.30 -47.06
N PRO A 11 -6.17 17.49 -46.09
CA PRO A 11 -6.90 18.01 -44.95
C PRO A 11 -6.06 19.07 -44.24
N ASP A 12 -6.68 20.19 -43.94
CA ASP A 12 -6.05 21.34 -43.29
C ASP A 12 -5.32 20.87 -42.00
N ARG A 13 -4.07 21.22 -41.83
CA ARG A 13 -3.28 20.86 -40.64
C ARG A 13 -3.99 21.24 -39.33
N PHE A 14 -4.75 22.35 -39.35
CA PHE A 14 -5.56 22.79 -38.20
C PHE A 14 -6.70 21.83 -37.84
N THR A 15 -7.37 21.23 -38.80
CA THR A 15 -8.45 20.24 -38.55
C THR A 15 -7.88 18.91 -38.02
N MET A 16 -6.71 18.49 -38.46
CA MET A 16 -6.06 17.28 -37.95
C MET A 16 -5.54 17.43 -36.49
N LEU A 17 -5.05 18.61 -36.14
CA LEU A 17 -4.59 18.95 -34.80
C LEU A 17 -5.75 19.00 -33.79
N SER A 18 -6.88 19.59 -34.16
CA SER A 18 -8.08 19.62 -33.31
C SER A 18 -8.68 18.24 -33.08
N THR A 19 -8.56 17.31 -34.04
CA THR A 19 -9.04 15.93 -33.89
C THR A 19 -8.15 15.08 -32.96
N GLY A 20 -6.82 15.28 -32.96
CA GLY A 20 -5.92 14.58 -32.05
C GLY A 20 -6.19 14.94 -30.58
N LEU A 21 -6.38 16.22 -30.28
CA LEU A 21 -6.74 16.69 -28.94
C LEU A 21 -8.11 16.17 -28.50
N ALA A 22 -9.09 16.08 -29.39
CA ALA A 22 -10.41 15.54 -29.09
C ALA A 22 -10.32 14.05 -28.68
N TRP A 23 -9.58 13.24 -29.43
CA TRP A 23 -9.37 11.84 -29.09
C TRP A 23 -8.57 11.64 -27.80
N LEU A 24 -7.60 12.50 -27.53
CA LEU A 24 -6.90 12.52 -26.23
C LEU A 24 -7.88 12.80 -25.08
N ALA A 25 -8.76 13.80 -25.24
CA ALA A 25 -9.78 14.13 -24.22
C ALA A 25 -10.76 12.96 -24.00
N ILE A 26 -11.21 12.30 -25.07
CA ILE A 26 -12.08 11.12 -24.98
C ILE A 26 -11.36 9.97 -24.26
N ALA A 27 -10.08 9.74 -24.54
CA ALA A 27 -9.28 8.73 -23.86
C ALA A 27 -9.16 9.02 -22.36
N LEU A 28 -8.90 10.29 -21.98
CA LEU A 28 -8.80 10.71 -20.57
C LEU A 28 -10.14 10.57 -19.83
N VAL A 29 -11.25 10.94 -20.47
CA VAL A 29 -12.60 10.75 -19.89
C VAL A 29 -12.90 9.27 -19.72
N GLY A 30 -12.59 8.44 -20.73
CA GLY A 30 -12.74 6.99 -20.64
C GLY A 30 -11.91 6.39 -19.48
N ALA A 31 -10.66 6.85 -19.31
CA ALA A 31 -9.81 6.43 -18.22
C ALA A 31 -10.35 6.88 -16.85
N ALA A 32 -10.83 8.12 -16.73
CA ALA A 32 -11.43 8.62 -15.50
C ALA A 32 -12.63 7.77 -15.08
N VAL A 33 -13.49 7.36 -16.02
CA VAL A 33 -14.64 6.47 -15.75
C VAL A 33 -14.19 5.05 -15.43
N LEU A 34 -13.24 4.50 -16.20
CA LEU A 34 -12.74 3.13 -15.99
C LEU A 34 -12.05 2.99 -14.63
N PHE A 35 -11.19 3.93 -14.26
CA PHE A 35 -10.40 3.90 -13.04
C PHE A 35 -11.05 4.68 -11.88
N TRP A 36 -12.32 5.07 -12.01
CA TRP A 36 -13.03 5.87 -10.98
C TRP A 36 -12.92 5.29 -9.56
N PRO A 37 -13.13 3.97 -9.32
CA PRO A 37 -12.98 3.41 -7.97
C PRO A 37 -11.57 3.56 -7.40
N SER A 38 -10.56 3.47 -8.28
CA SER A 38 -9.16 3.65 -7.88
C SER A 38 -8.82 5.11 -7.58
N ILE A 39 -9.38 6.04 -8.34
CA ILE A 39 -9.23 7.48 -8.09
C ILE A 39 -9.89 7.83 -6.76
N PHE A 40 -11.11 7.36 -6.52
CA PHE A 40 -11.84 7.60 -5.28
C PHE A 40 -11.09 7.01 -4.06
N PHE A 41 -10.60 5.78 -4.18
CA PHE A 41 -9.76 5.14 -3.16
C PHE A 41 -8.51 5.97 -2.85
N LEU A 42 -7.81 6.47 -3.86
CA LEU A 42 -6.64 7.33 -3.64
C LEU A 42 -7.01 8.62 -2.93
N LEU A 43 -8.13 9.26 -3.32
CA LEU A 43 -8.61 10.47 -2.65
C LEU A 43 -8.92 10.21 -1.17
N GLU A 44 -9.54 9.08 -0.83
CA GLU A 44 -9.78 8.69 0.58
C GLU A 44 -8.47 8.46 1.33
N VAL A 45 -7.54 7.70 0.76
CA VAL A 45 -6.24 7.41 1.39
C VAL A 45 -5.45 8.70 1.63
N TRP A 46 -5.51 9.66 0.72
CA TRP A 46 -4.79 10.94 0.85
C TRP A 46 -5.33 11.86 1.95
N HIS A 47 -6.50 11.58 2.52
CA HIS A 47 -6.98 12.25 3.73
C HIS A 47 -6.26 11.77 4.99
N SER A 48 -5.63 10.59 4.95
CA SER A 48 -4.83 10.13 6.08
C SER A 48 -3.52 10.94 6.20
N PRO A 49 -3.06 11.21 7.43
CA PRO A 49 -1.81 11.95 7.64
C PRO A 49 -0.60 11.37 6.92
N ASP A 50 -0.51 10.04 6.80
CA ASP A 50 0.65 9.34 6.22
C ASP A 50 0.75 9.50 4.71
N TYR A 51 -0.39 9.71 4.03
CA TYR A 51 -0.46 9.86 2.57
C TYR A 51 -0.94 11.25 2.12
N SER A 52 -0.95 12.24 3.03
CA SER A 52 -1.38 13.62 2.75
C SER A 52 -0.57 14.33 1.65
N HIS A 53 0.61 13.82 1.31
CA HIS A 53 1.43 14.27 0.19
C HIS A 53 0.92 13.80 -1.18
N GLY A 54 0.02 12.80 -1.21
CA GLY A 54 -0.47 12.15 -2.43
C GLY A 54 -0.96 13.09 -3.52
N PRO A 55 -1.78 14.14 -3.22
CA PRO A 55 -2.26 15.09 -4.22
C PRO A 55 -1.15 15.88 -4.92
N LEU A 56 0.00 16.09 -4.27
CA LEU A 56 1.14 16.81 -4.86
C LEU A 56 1.86 15.97 -5.91
N ILE A 57 1.83 14.64 -5.82
CA ILE A 57 2.59 13.75 -6.70
C ILE A 57 2.17 13.88 -8.17
N PRO A 58 0.86 13.84 -8.55
CA PRO A 58 0.45 14.06 -9.92
C PRO A 58 0.85 15.45 -10.46
N LEU A 59 0.77 16.49 -9.62
CA LEU A 59 1.17 17.84 -10.00
C LEU A 59 2.67 17.92 -10.30
N LEU A 60 3.50 17.39 -9.40
CA LEU A 60 4.94 17.37 -9.58
C LEU A 60 5.37 16.49 -10.77
N SER A 61 4.69 15.36 -10.98
CA SER A 61 4.90 14.51 -12.17
C SER A 61 4.56 15.26 -13.45
N GLY A 62 3.48 16.04 -13.45
CA GLY A 62 3.11 16.89 -14.57
C GLY A 62 4.16 17.97 -14.88
N VAL A 63 4.68 18.63 -13.84
CA VAL A 63 5.77 19.60 -13.98
C VAL A 63 7.03 18.92 -14.55
N LEU A 64 7.40 17.75 -14.03
CA LEU A 64 8.54 16.99 -14.51
C LEU A 64 8.37 16.57 -15.97
N PHE A 65 7.15 16.13 -16.37
CA PHE A 65 6.83 15.83 -17.76
C PHE A 65 6.97 17.04 -18.68
N LEU A 66 6.37 18.18 -18.34
CA LEU A 66 6.45 19.41 -19.15
C LEU A 66 7.90 19.88 -19.32
N ARG A 67 8.70 19.68 -18.28
CA ARG A 67 10.12 20.01 -18.30
C ARG A 67 10.91 19.10 -19.24
N GLN A 68 10.68 17.78 -19.18
CA GLN A 68 11.31 16.85 -20.11
C GLN A 68 10.87 17.13 -21.55
N LEU A 69 9.58 17.49 -21.75
CA LEU A 69 9.05 17.87 -23.05
C LEU A 69 9.76 19.10 -23.64
N LYS A 70 10.26 20.03 -22.81
CA LYS A 70 11.04 21.20 -23.24
C LYS A 70 12.31 20.79 -24.02
N GLY A 71 12.93 19.67 -23.64
CA GLY A 71 14.15 19.12 -24.28
C GLY A 71 13.88 18.30 -25.56
N GLU A 72 12.62 18.00 -25.88
CA GLU A 72 12.29 17.11 -26.99
C GLU A 72 11.79 17.87 -28.22
N ALA A 73 12.21 17.42 -29.41
CA ALA A 73 11.70 17.96 -30.67
C ALA A 73 10.22 17.59 -30.91
N ILE A 74 9.53 18.34 -31.76
CA ILE A 74 8.19 17.97 -32.20
C ILE A 74 8.30 16.71 -33.05
N VAL A 75 7.47 15.71 -32.76
CA VAL A 75 7.43 14.46 -33.53
C VAL A 75 6.89 14.75 -34.94
N THR A 76 7.69 14.45 -35.94
CA THR A 76 7.31 14.56 -37.35
C THR A 76 7.58 13.23 -38.04
N GLY A 77 6.55 12.63 -38.66
CA GLY A 77 6.68 11.39 -39.42
C GLY A 77 6.17 10.12 -38.70
N PRO A 78 6.33 8.97 -39.32
CA PRO A 78 5.84 7.70 -38.80
C PRO A 78 6.62 7.28 -37.54
N VAL A 79 5.92 6.97 -36.46
CA VAL A 79 6.48 6.53 -35.18
C VAL A 79 5.95 5.14 -34.80
N ASN A 80 6.79 4.36 -34.12
CA ASN A 80 6.39 3.06 -33.59
C ASN A 80 5.51 3.24 -32.34
N ARG A 81 4.22 2.93 -32.42
CA ARG A 81 3.23 3.03 -31.34
C ARG A 81 2.86 1.67 -30.73
N TRP A 82 3.39 0.57 -31.28
CA TRP A 82 3.06 -0.79 -30.82
C TRP A 82 3.29 -1.01 -29.32
N PRO A 83 4.42 -0.58 -28.72
CA PRO A 83 4.63 -0.76 -27.29
C PRO A 83 3.56 -0.07 -26.45
N GLY A 84 3.12 1.12 -26.89
CA GLY A 84 2.02 1.84 -26.23
C GLY A 84 0.70 1.09 -26.30
N ILE A 85 0.38 0.47 -27.45
CA ILE A 85 -0.83 -0.35 -27.60
C ILE A 85 -0.79 -1.56 -26.65
N VAL A 86 0.33 -2.26 -26.56
CA VAL A 86 0.49 -3.41 -25.67
C VAL A 86 0.28 -3.00 -24.21
N VAL A 87 0.96 -1.93 -23.77
CA VAL A 87 0.81 -1.42 -22.40
C VAL A 87 -0.63 -0.96 -22.13
N MET A 88 -1.30 -0.34 -23.11
CA MET A 88 -2.70 0.07 -23.00
C MET A 88 -3.62 -1.14 -22.80
N VAL A 89 -3.48 -2.18 -23.62
CA VAL A 89 -4.33 -3.39 -23.52
C VAL A 89 -4.15 -4.05 -22.16
N LEU A 90 -2.91 -4.17 -21.70
CA LEU A 90 -2.62 -4.71 -20.36
C LEU A 90 -3.22 -3.83 -19.26
N SER A 91 -3.07 -2.51 -19.36
CA SER A 91 -3.61 -1.57 -18.36
C SER A 91 -5.13 -1.60 -18.30
N VAL A 92 -5.81 -1.63 -19.44
CA VAL A 92 -7.28 -1.76 -19.48
C VAL A 92 -7.72 -3.11 -18.92
N GLY A 93 -7.01 -4.20 -19.28
CA GLY A 93 -7.27 -5.54 -18.76
C GLY A 93 -7.14 -5.60 -17.23
N PHE A 94 -6.04 -5.07 -16.67
CA PHE A 94 -5.87 -4.96 -15.21
C PHE A 94 -6.87 -3.99 -14.56
N GLY A 95 -7.30 -2.93 -15.27
CA GLY A 95 -8.36 -2.05 -14.82
C GLY A 95 -9.71 -2.77 -14.67
N VAL A 96 -10.08 -3.60 -15.67
CA VAL A 96 -11.27 -4.46 -15.60
C VAL A 96 -11.13 -5.47 -14.47
N LEU A 97 -9.98 -6.15 -14.38
CA LEU A 97 -9.68 -7.09 -13.31
C LEU A 97 -9.85 -6.46 -11.93
N SER A 98 -9.28 -5.27 -11.73
CA SER A 98 -9.41 -4.49 -10.49
C SER A 98 -10.87 -4.25 -10.10
N ARG A 99 -11.72 -3.97 -11.09
CA ARG A 99 -13.15 -3.79 -10.86
C ARG A 99 -13.87 -5.09 -10.52
N MET A 100 -13.49 -6.20 -11.16
CA MET A 100 -14.08 -7.51 -10.88
C MET A 100 -13.79 -7.98 -9.46
N VAL A 101 -12.58 -7.69 -8.96
CA VAL A 101 -12.10 -8.14 -7.64
C VAL A 101 -12.29 -7.05 -6.58
N GLU A 102 -12.80 -5.88 -6.97
CA GLU A 102 -12.95 -4.70 -6.11
C GLU A 102 -11.66 -4.36 -5.33
N THR A 103 -10.52 -4.47 -6.02
CA THR A 103 -9.20 -4.16 -5.46
C THR A 103 -8.65 -2.87 -6.06
N PRO A 104 -9.00 -1.68 -5.53
CA PRO A 104 -8.72 -0.38 -6.16
C PRO A 104 -7.23 -0.09 -6.37
N ILE A 105 -6.37 -0.66 -5.52
CA ILE A 105 -4.91 -0.48 -5.64
C ILE A 105 -4.36 -1.06 -6.95
N VAL A 106 -4.89 -2.20 -7.42
CA VAL A 106 -4.51 -2.79 -8.71
C VAL A 106 -4.92 -1.87 -9.86
N GLY A 107 -6.11 -1.27 -9.77
CA GLY A 107 -6.57 -0.30 -10.74
C GLY A 107 -5.77 1.01 -10.73
N ALA A 108 -5.29 1.46 -9.56
CA ALA A 108 -4.42 2.62 -9.46
C ALA A 108 -3.05 2.36 -10.12
N ILE A 109 -2.47 1.18 -9.94
CA ILE A 109 -1.27 0.76 -10.65
C ILE A 109 -1.51 0.69 -12.16
N ALA A 110 -2.63 0.07 -12.58
CA ALA A 110 -3.00 -0.01 -13.98
C ALA A 110 -3.20 1.38 -14.60
N MET A 111 -3.78 2.32 -13.87
CA MET A 111 -3.94 3.72 -14.29
C MET A 111 -2.59 4.41 -14.54
N ILE A 112 -1.58 4.17 -13.71
CA ILE A 112 -0.23 4.71 -13.91
C ILE A 112 0.38 4.15 -15.22
N PHE A 113 0.26 2.85 -15.47
CA PHE A 113 0.71 2.26 -16.72
C PHE A 113 -0.09 2.78 -17.92
N TRP A 114 -1.39 3.06 -17.75
CA TRP A 114 -2.21 3.67 -18.77
C TRP A 114 -1.70 5.08 -19.14
N PHE A 115 -1.26 5.89 -18.16
CA PHE A 115 -0.59 7.16 -18.44
C PHE A 115 0.74 6.97 -19.19
N GLY A 116 1.49 5.92 -18.88
CA GLY A 116 2.67 5.54 -19.67
C GLY A 116 2.31 5.16 -21.11
N ALA A 117 1.25 4.37 -21.28
CA ALA A 117 0.77 3.94 -22.60
C ALA A 117 0.37 5.13 -23.49
N ILE A 118 -0.36 6.11 -22.94
CA ILE A 118 -0.78 7.28 -23.74
C ILE A 118 0.41 8.12 -24.19
N LEU A 119 1.46 8.25 -23.37
CA LEU A 119 2.70 8.91 -23.79
C LEU A 119 3.40 8.15 -24.92
N LEU A 120 3.47 6.81 -24.82
CA LEU A 120 4.04 5.98 -25.87
C LEU A 120 3.22 6.03 -27.17
N ILE A 121 1.91 6.18 -27.08
CA ILE A 121 1.03 6.32 -28.25
C ILE A 121 1.15 7.71 -28.89
N CYS A 122 1.17 8.77 -28.07
CA CYS A 122 1.26 10.13 -28.58
C CYS A 122 2.64 10.46 -29.16
N PHE A 123 3.72 10.04 -28.49
CA PHE A 123 5.09 10.41 -28.85
C PHE A 123 5.87 9.26 -29.56
N GLY A 124 5.30 8.06 -29.65
CA GLY A 124 5.99 6.85 -30.15
C GLY A 124 7.04 6.32 -29.18
N TRP A 125 7.63 5.15 -29.51
CA TRP A 125 8.58 4.47 -28.63
C TRP A 125 9.83 5.30 -28.33
N GLU A 126 10.44 5.92 -29.35
CA GLU A 126 11.75 6.58 -29.20
C GLU A 126 11.70 7.80 -28.26
N GLN A 127 10.66 8.63 -28.33
CA GLN A 127 10.49 9.75 -27.41
C GLN A 127 9.69 9.36 -26.18
N GLY A 128 8.57 8.63 -26.34
CA GLY A 128 7.68 8.25 -25.27
C GLY A 128 8.39 7.53 -24.12
N ARG A 129 9.36 6.65 -24.43
CA ARG A 129 10.16 5.95 -23.41
C ARG A 129 11.02 6.90 -22.56
N ARG A 130 11.34 8.09 -23.02
CA ARG A 130 12.12 9.06 -22.24
C ARG A 130 11.32 9.68 -21.12
N PHE A 131 9.98 9.64 -21.20
CA PHE A 131 9.06 10.14 -20.17
C PHE A 131 8.80 9.14 -19.04
N TRP A 132 9.65 8.09 -18.87
CA TRP A 132 9.53 7.17 -17.75
C TRP A 132 9.67 7.84 -16.35
N PRO A 133 10.51 8.91 -16.15
CA PRO A 133 10.67 9.47 -14.83
C PRO A 133 9.38 10.07 -14.24
N PRO A 134 8.57 10.90 -14.94
CA PRO A 134 7.28 11.36 -14.41
C PRO A 134 6.28 10.22 -14.18
N ILE A 135 6.31 9.15 -14.98
CA ILE A 135 5.44 7.99 -14.78
C ILE A 135 5.86 7.20 -13.54
N LEU A 136 7.16 6.96 -13.36
CA LEU A 136 7.65 6.29 -12.15
C LEU A 136 7.39 7.12 -10.88
N HIS A 137 7.46 8.45 -10.98
CA HIS A 137 7.14 9.33 -9.86
C HIS A 137 5.69 9.17 -9.36
N LEU A 138 4.74 8.84 -10.24
CA LEU A 138 3.35 8.59 -9.84
C LEU A 138 3.19 7.42 -8.85
N PHE A 139 4.14 6.49 -8.78
CA PHE A 139 4.08 5.40 -7.80
C PHE A 139 4.15 5.89 -6.35
N PHE A 140 4.75 7.07 -6.08
CA PHE A 140 4.79 7.65 -4.74
C PHE A 140 3.43 8.15 -4.22
N MET A 141 2.40 8.21 -5.07
CA MET A 141 1.04 8.52 -4.63
C MET A 141 0.27 7.31 -4.10
N LEU A 142 0.80 6.09 -4.30
CA LEU A 142 0.15 4.84 -3.92
C LEU A 142 0.44 4.49 -2.46
N PRO A 143 -0.55 3.98 -1.71
CA PRO A 143 -0.28 3.43 -0.39
C PRO A 143 0.52 2.12 -0.51
N LEU A 144 1.40 1.89 0.46
CA LEU A 144 2.05 0.59 0.60
C LEU A 144 1.04 -0.49 1.00
N PRO A 145 1.28 -1.75 0.60
CA PRO A 145 0.59 -2.88 1.20
C PRO A 145 0.72 -2.85 2.73
N PRO A 146 -0.36 -3.08 3.50
CA PRO A 146 -0.35 -2.93 4.96
C PRO A 146 0.79 -3.66 5.66
N THR A 147 1.07 -4.91 5.29
CA THR A 147 2.17 -5.70 5.87
C THR A 147 3.55 -5.07 5.64
N MET A 148 3.78 -4.46 4.47
CA MET A 148 5.03 -3.73 4.20
C MET A 148 5.10 -2.43 5.00
N TYR A 149 3.97 -1.71 5.06
CA TYR A 149 3.86 -0.47 5.84
C TYR A 149 4.24 -0.72 7.31
N TYR A 150 3.63 -1.72 7.97
CA TYR A 150 3.89 -2.02 9.38
C TYR A 150 5.32 -2.48 9.64
N ARG A 151 5.85 -3.41 8.82
CA ARG A 151 7.25 -3.85 8.97
C ARG A 151 8.23 -2.68 8.85
N LEU A 152 8.03 -1.82 7.85
CA LEU A 152 8.86 -0.65 7.66
C LEU A 152 8.70 0.35 8.81
N SER A 153 7.47 0.55 9.29
CA SER A 153 7.16 1.41 10.43
C SER A 153 7.90 0.97 11.69
N ILE A 154 7.77 -0.30 12.08
CA ILE A 154 8.43 -0.86 13.26
C ILE A 154 9.95 -0.75 13.13
N THR A 155 10.51 -1.12 11.98
CA THR A 155 11.96 -1.03 11.76
C THR A 155 12.47 0.40 11.92
N LEU A 156 11.76 1.37 11.34
CA LEU A 156 12.12 2.79 11.44
C LEU A 156 11.95 3.32 12.86
N GLN A 157 10.91 2.88 13.59
CA GLN A 157 10.70 3.23 15.00
C GLN A 157 11.88 2.78 15.86
N LEU A 158 12.28 1.51 15.74
CA LEU A 158 13.40 0.94 16.50
C LEU A 158 14.70 1.68 16.24
N ILE A 159 15.06 1.86 14.96
CA ILE A 159 16.30 2.59 14.59
C ILE A 159 16.25 4.03 15.10
N SER A 160 15.10 4.71 14.95
CA SER A 160 14.95 6.09 15.39
C SER A 160 14.97 6.23 16.92
N ALA A 161 14.41 5.26 17.65
CA ALA A 161 14.46 5.23 19.12
C ALA A 161 15.88 5.04 19.61
N GLU A 162 16.65 4.08 19.05
CA GLU A 162 18.05 3.85 19.41
C GLU A 162 18.91 5.09 19.19
N LEU A 163 18.80 5.73 18.02
CA LEU A 163 19.53 6.96 17.71
C LEU A 163 19.05 8.15 18.56
N GLY A 164 17.74 8.24 18.84
CA GLY A 164 17.18 9.27 19.71
C GLY A 164 17.70 9.15 21.14
N VAL A 165 17.74 7.93 21.67
CA VAL A 165 18.34 7.63 22.99
C VAL A 165 19.83 7.93 23.02
N TRP A 166 20.56 7.60 21.95
CA TRP A 166 21.96 7.96 21.84
C TRP A 166 22.19 9.50 21.90
N LEU A 167 21.34 10.28 21.23
CA LEU A 167 21.37 11.76 21.28
C LEU A 167 21.02 12.28 22.69
N LEU A 168 20.04 11.68 23.38
CA LEU A 168 19.68 12.04 24.76
C LEU A 168 20.84 11.79 25.75
N ARG A 169 21.52 10.65 25.59
CA ARG A 169 22.72 10.34 26.39
C ARG A 169 23.88 11.30 26.15
N LEU A 170 24.04 11.79 24.91
CA LEU A 170 25.01 12.85 24.60
C LEU A 170 24.66 14.18 25.27
N ALA A 171 23.38 14.40 25.61
CA ALA A 171 22.91 15.57 26.36
C ALA A 171 22.89 15.32 27.88
N ASP A 172 23.58 14.27 28.37
CA ASP A 172 23.66 13.86 29.77
C ASP A 172 22.29 13.57 30.42
N ILE A 173 21.30 13.15 29.63
CA ILE A 173 19.97 12.74 30.13
C ILE A 173 19.99 11.24 30.38
N PRO A 174 19.76 10.80 31.64
CA PRO A 174 19.64 9.38 31.95
C PRO A 174 18.38 8.79 31.31
N VAL A 175 18.56 7.78 30.46
CA VAL A 175 17.48 7.21 29.69
C VAL A 175 17.69 5.71 29.48
N PHE A 176 16.63 4.94 29.65
CA PHE A 176 16.57 3.51 29.37
C PHE A 176 15.67 3.25 28.17
N LEU A 177 16.07 2.35 27.29
CA LEU A 177 15.32 1.95 26.10
C LEU A 177 14.85 0.52 26.22
N GLU A 178 13.56 0.30 26.13
CA GLU A 178 12.93 -1.03 26.05
C GLU A 178 12.09 -1.12 24.77
N GLY A 179 12.68 -1.76 23.74
CA GLY A 179 12.08 -1.76 22.41
C GLY A 179 11.95 -0.34 21.82
N TYR A 180 10.74 0.16 21.66
CA TYR A 180 10.45 1.54 21.23
C TYR A 180 9.87 2.41 22.38
N ILE A 181 9.95 1.92 23.63
CA ILE A 181 9.58 2.69 24.82
C ILE A 181 10.84 3.31 25.40
N ILE A 182 10.86 4.63 25.50
CA ILE A 182 11.96 5.40 26.08
C ILE A 182 11.56 5.83 27.48
N ASP A 183 12.20 5.24 28.49
CA ASP A 183 11.99 5.56 29.89
C ASP A 183 12.97 6.66 30.33
N LEU A 184 12.44 7.83 30.66
CA LEU A 184 13.18 8.99 31.16
C LEU A 184 13.19 9.04 32.71
N GLY A 185 12.67 7.99 33.38
CA GLY A 185 12.55 7.95 34.83
C GLY A 185 11.37 8.79 35.37
N VAL A 186 11.02 9.90 34.72
CA VAL A 186 9.89 10.76 35.04
C VAL A 186 8.64 10.33 34.28
N ILE A 187 8.81 9.90 33.03
CA ILE A 187 7.73 9.44 32.14
C ILE A 187 8.29 8.42 31.15
N LYS A 188 7.44 7.49 30.70
CA LYS A 188 7.71 6.60 29.58
C LYS A 188 7.16 7.22 28.28
N LEU A 189 8.06 7.57 27.38
CA LEU A 189 7.72 8.04 26.04
C LEU A 189 7.56 6.84 25.12
N HIS A 190 6.35 6.62 24.62
CA HIS A 190 6.11 5.66 23.56
C HIS A 190 6.46 6.31 22.22
N VAL A 191 7.38 5.71 21.47
CA VAL A 191 7.62 6.07 20.08
C VAL A 191 6.44 5.55 19.25
N ALA A 192 5.33 6.30 19.27
CA ALA A 192 4.08 5.94 18.61
C ALA A 192 4.26 5.82 17.08
N GLU A 193 3.30 5.21 16.39
CA GLU A 193 3.26 5.16 14.91
C GLU A 193 3.44 6.54 14.26
N ALA A 194 2.86 7.60 14.87
CA ALA A 194 3.07 8.98 14.45
C ALA A 194 4.54 9.43 14.51
N CYS A 195 5.39 8.73 15.29
CA CYS A 195 6.82 8.97 15.42
C CYS A 195 7.66 7.92 14.67
N SER A 196 7.07 7.07 13.82
CA SER A 196 7.81 6.09 13.04
C SER A 196 8.71 6.71 11.96
N GLY A 197 8.54 7.99 11.67
CA GLY A 197 9.22 8.67 10.55
C GLY A 197 8.66 8.30 9.18
N LEU A 198 7.77 7.32 9.08
CA LEU A 198 7.19 6.85 7.82
C LEU A 198 6.38 7.94 7.13
N ARG A 199 5.66 8.74 7.91
CA ARG A 199 4.89 9.89 7.45
C ARG A 199 5.74 10.90 6.63
N TYR A 200 7.03 11.00 6.95
CA TYR A 200 7.95 11.90 6.26
C TYR A 200 8.78 11.20 5.19
N LEU A 201 8.99 9.87 5.33
CA LEU A 201 9.82 9.10 4.42
C LEU A 201 9.34 9.20 2.97
N PHE A 202 8.03 9.02 2.72
CA PHE A 202 7.49 9.05 1.36
C PHE A 202 7.57 10.42 0.70
N PRO A 203 7.18 11.53 1.36
CA PRO A 203 7.45 12.86 0.85
C PRO A 203 8.93 13.11 0.56
N ILE A 204 9.83 12.76 1.49
CA ILE A 204 11.27 12.95 1.32
C ILE A 204 11.81 12.11 0.16
N LEU A 205 11.35 10.86 0.04
CA LEU A 205 11.74 9.96 -1.04
C LEU A 205 11.26 10.46 -2.41
N SER A 206 10.05 11.00 -2.48
CA SER A 206 9.51 11.65 -3.67
C SER A 206 10.36 12.85 -4.10
N PHE A 207 10.72 13.74 -3.16
CA PHE A 207 11.59 14.87 -3.45
C PHE A 207 13.03 14.44 -3.79
N SER A 208 13.58 13.45 -3.09
CA SER A 208 14.88 12.86 -3.41
C SER A 208 14.89 12.28 -4.82
N TYR A 209 13.79 11.63 -5.23
CA TYR A 209 13.64 11.12 -6.59
C TYR A 209 13.66 12.26 -7.63
N ILE A 210 12.89 13.34 -7.41
CA ILE A 210 12.88 14.50 -8.30
C ILE A 210 14.30 15.10 -8.37
N PHE A 211 14.96 15.28 -7.24
CA PHE A 211 16.33 15.78 -7.19
C PHE A 211 17.27 14.87 -7.97
N ALA A 212 17.19 13.55 -7.79
CA ALA A 212 18.02 12.59 -8.52
C ALA A 212 17.77 12.63 -10.03
N VAL A 213 16.52 12.82 -10.48
CA VAL A 213 16.18 12.97 -11.89
C VAL A 213 16.75 14.27 -12.47
N LEU A 214 16.60 15.36 -11.74
CA LEU A 214 17.02 16.69 -12.20
C LEU A 214 18.54 16.90 -12.09
N PHE A 215 19.20 16.22 -11.16
CA PHE A 215 20.62 16.45 -10.86
C PHE A 215 21.52 16.14 -12.05
N ARG A 216 22.32 17.12 -12.45
CA ARG A 216 23.34 16.98 -13.50
C ARG A 216 24.63 16.39 -12.90
N GLY A 217 24.69 15.06 -12.84
CA GLY A 217 25.81 14.32 -12.27
C GLY A 217 25.84 12.87 -12.70
N SER A 218 26.83 12.14 -12.18
CA SER A 218 26.97 10.71 -12.45
C SER A 218 25.79 9.91 -11.89
N ILE A 219 25.58 8.72 -12.43
CA ILE A 219 24.53 7.80 -11.95
C ILE A 219 24.71 7.47 -10.46
N MET A 220 25.95 7.39 -9.98
CA MET A 220 26.26 7.17 -8.58
C MET A 220 25.76 8.32 -7.70
N MET A 221 25.98 9.57 -8.11
CA MET A 221 25.50 10.75 -7.37
C MET A 221 23.97 10.80 -7.33
N LYS A 222 23.31 10.46 -8.45
CA LYS A 222 21.85 10.33 -8.51
C LYS A 222 21.33 9.23 -7.58
N ALA A 223 22.03 8.11 -7.52
CA ALA A 223 21.70 7.02 -6.58
C ALA A 223 21.88 7.46 -5.12
N ILE A 224 22.97 8.15 -4.79
CA ILE A 224 23.20 8.71 -3.45
C ILE A 224 22.08 9.69 -3.08
N MET A 225 21.68 10.59 -3.99
CA MET A 225 20.54 11.49 -3.77
C MET A 225 19.25 10.73 -3.45
N LEU A 226 18.92 9.72 -4.24
CA LEU A 226 17.71 8.94 -4.05
C LEU A 226 17.70 8.17 -2.73
N PHE A 227 18.78 7.44 -2.45
CA PHE A 227 18.86 6.59 -1.26
C PHE A 227 19.12 7.36 0.03
N SER A 228 19.52 8.63 -0.05
CA SER A 228 19.66 9.50 1.13
C SER A 228 18.33 9.81 1.83
N ALA A 229 17.19 9.61 1.17
CA ALA A 229 15.88 9.86 1.75
C ALA A 229 15.66 9.09 3.07
N ALA A 230 16.03 7.80 3.11
CA ALA A 230 15.84 6.98 4.30
C ALA A 230 16.72 7.43 5.48
N PRO A 231 18.06 7.59 5.37
CA PRO A 231 18.87 8.08 6.47
C PRO A 231 18.50 9.51 6.90
N ILE A 232 18.10 10.39 5.98
CA ILE A 232 17.62 11.74 6.33
C ILE A 232 16.33 11.63 7.16
N ALA A 233 15.37 10.84 6.73
CA ALA A 233 14.12 10.65 7.48
C ALA A 233 14.36 10.08 8.88
N VAL A 234 15.24 9.08 9.01
CA VAL A 234 15.63 8.50 10.31
C VAL A 234 16.32 9.54 11.17
N ALA A 235 17.31 10.27 10.65
CA ALA A 235 18.04 11.28 11.42
C ALA A 235 17.10 12.39 11.94
N MET A 236 16.18 12.85 11.09
CA MET A 236 15.20 13.88 11.47
C MET A 236 14.23 13.38 12.52
N ASN A 237 13.80 12.11 12.41
CA ASN A 237 12.91 11.51 13.40
C ASN A 237 13.63 11.30 14.75
N SER A 238 14.88 10.83 14.73
CA SER A 238 15.71 10.66 15.93
C SER A 238 15.96 12.00 16.62
N ALA A 239 16.24 13.07 15.86
CA ALA A 239 16.38 14.42 16.39
C ALA A 239 15.08 14.90 17.08
N ARG A 240 13.90 14.61 16.47
CA ARG A 240 12.60 14.93 17.06
C ARG A 240 12.39 14.20 18.39
N ILE A 241 12.72 12.91 18.45
CA ILE A 241 12.63 12.12 19.70
C ILE A 241 13.55 12.73 20.77
N ALA A 242 14.78 13.05 20.41
CA ALA A 242 15.74 13.67 21.35
C ALA A 242 15.26 15.03 21.86
N ILE A 243 14.77 15.90 20.98
CA ILE A 243 14.22 17.21 21.37
C ILE A 243 13.02 17.05 22.29
N ALA A 244 12.10 16.13 21.97
CA ALA A 244 10.95 15.84 22.84
C ALA A 244 11.39 15.36 24.23
N GLY A 245 12.37 14.46 24.31
CA GLY A 245 12.95 13.99 25.58
C GLY A 245 13.62 15.12 26.37
N ILE A 246 14.35 16.02 25.72
CA ILE A 246 14.97 17.19 26.35
C ILE A 246 13.88 18.13 26.94
N ILE A 247 12.82 18.40 26.16
CA ILE A 247 11.71 19.27 26.63
C ILE A 247 11.05 18.66 27.86
N VAL A 248 10.75 17.36 27.83
CA VAL A 248 10.13 16.66 28.98
C VAL A 248 11.03 16.76 30.21
N GLN A 249 12.33 16.56 30.05
CA GLN A 249 13.28 16.58 31.18
C GLN A 249 13.38 17.95 31.85
N TYR A 250 13.36 19.05 31.07
CA TYR A 250 13.60 20.41 31.61
C TYR A 250 12.34 21.24 31.79
N GLN A 251 11.27 21.00 31.05
CA GLN A 251 10.06 21.82 31.04
C GLN A 251 8.78 21.06 31.46
N GLY A 252 8.89 19.73 31.64
CA GLY A 252 7.75 18.89 32.03
C GLY A 252 6.86 18.47 30.85
N THR A 253 5.81 17.71 31.18
CA THR A 253 4.93 17.08 30.19
C THR A 253 3.95 18.03 29.53
N ASP A 254 3.60 19.13 30.20
CA ASP A 254 2.54 20.07 29.74
C ASP A 254 2.91 20.77 28.43
N HIS A 255 4.22 20.86 28.14
CA HIS A 255 4.73 21.48 26.92
C HIS A 255 4.83 20.48 25.74
N LEU A 256 4.65 19.20 26.00
CA LEU A 256 4.77 18.16 24.97
C LEU A 256 3.65 18.25 23.94
N GLU A 257 2.41 18.54 24.34
CA GLU A 257 1.26 18.66 23.44
C GLU A 257 1.41 19.82 22.46
N GLY A 258 1.84 20.99 22.93
CA GLY A 258 2.09 22.15 22.08
C GLY A 258 3.27 21.97 21.13
N PHE A 259 4.35 21.33 21.61
CA PHE A 259 5.53 21.02 20.82
C PHE A 259 5.24 19.98 19.73
N SER A 260 4.52 18.90 20.08
CA SER A 260 4.09 17.86 19.15
C SER A 260 3.36 18.47 17.95
N HIS A 261 2.37 19.31 18.21
CA HIS A 261 1.54 19.90 17.15
C HIS A 261 2.33 20.84 16.21
N PHE A 262 3.28 21.60 16.75
CA PHE A 262 4.10 22.54 15.95
C PHE A 262 5.17 21.81 15.12
N PHE A 263 5.80 20.76 15.69
CA PHE A 263 6.81 19.95 15.01
C PHE A 263 6.22 18.86 14.10
N GLU A 264 4.92 18.65 14.14
CA GLU A 264 4.23 17.50 13.56
C GLU A 264 4.26 17.38 12.03
N GLY A 265 4.93 18.22 11.31
CA GLY A 265 4.94 17.91 9.89
C GLY A 265 5.84 18.80 9.06
N TRP A 266 5.59 20.09 9.08
CA TRP A 266 6.19 20.99 8.11
C TRP A 266 7.66 21.30 8.38
N ILE A 267 8.06 21.41 9.66
CA ILE A 267 9.45 21.76 10.01
C ILE A 267 10.39 20.60 9.68
N ILE A 268 10.03 19.37 10.06
CA ILE A 268 10.85 18.18 9.75
C ILE A 268 10.98 17.99 8.26
N PHE A 269 9.89 18.15 7.53
CA PHE A 269 9.89 18.07 6.08
C PHE A 269 10.76 19.16 5.44
N LEU A 270 10.61 20.40 5.87
CA LEU A 270 11.41 21.52 5.35
C LEU A 270 12.91 21.34 5.64
N LEU A 271 13.25 20.93 6.87
CA LEU A 271 14.63 20.61 7.24
C LEU A 271 15.20 19.45 6.40
N SER A 272 14.39 18.44 6.13
CA SER A 272 14.80 17.33 5.26
C SER A 272 15.11 17.81 3.84
N ILE A 273 14.31 18.73 3.30
CA ILE A 273 14.58 19.36 1.99
C ILE A 273 15.89 20.17 2.05
N VAL A 274 16.12 20.93 3.11
CA VAL A 274 17.39 21.67 3.30
C VAL A 274 18.57 20.70 3.33
N MET A 275 18.43 19.54 4.02
CA MET A 275 19.47 18.50 4.03
C MET A 275 19.72 17.92 2.63
N LEU A 276 18.67 17.72 1.81
CA LEU A 276 18.82 17.30 0.42
C LEU A 276 19.57 18.34 -0.43
N PHE A 277 19.28 19.62 -0.24
CA PHE A 277 20.04 20.69 -0.90
C PHE A 277 21.49 20.74 -0.43
N ALA A 278 21.74 20.56 0.86
CA ALA A 278 23.09 20.48 1.41
C ALA A 278 23.85 19.28 0.83
N LEU A 279 23.21 18.13 0.73
CA LEU A 279 23.77 16.93 0.10
C LEU A 279 24.08 17.18 -1.39
N ALA A 280 23.16 17.78 -2.14
CA ALA A 280 23.38 18.15 -3.53
C ALA A 280 24.60 19.07 -3.65
N ARG A 281 24.72 20.09 -2.76
CA ARG A 281 25.87 21.00 -2.72
C ARG A 281 27.19 20.28 -2.39
N LEU A 282 27.13 19.31 -1.46
CA LEU A 282 28.29 18.47 -1.11
C LEU A 282 28.72 17.61 -2.30
N LEU A 283 27.80 16.98 -3.01
CA LEU A 283 28.12 16.17 -4.18
C LEU A 283 28.75 16.98 -5.32
N LEU A 284 28.40 18.26 -5.45
CA LEU A 284 29.02 19.16 -6.43
C LEU A 284 30.52 19.39 -6.18
N VAL A 285 30.98 19.29 -4.92
CA VAL A 285 32.41 19.42 -4.59
C VAL A 285 33.24 18.31 -5.28
N PHE A 286 32.65 17.16 -5.46
CA PHE A 286 33.28 15.98 -6.09
C PHE A 286 33.14 15.96 -7.62
N GLN A 287 32.44 16.93 -8.20
CA GLN A 287 32.32 17.06 -9.65
C GLN A 287 33.50 17.83 -10.25
N ARG A 288 33.89 17.44 -11.47
CA ARG A 288 34.92 18.14 -12.22
C ARG A 288 34.46 19.49 -12.75
N GLU A 289 33.19 19.61 -13.09
CA GLU A 289 32.56 20.85 -13.56
C GLU A 289 32.07 21.65 -12.36
N LYS A 290 32.44 22.93 -12.29
CA LYS A 290 31.98 23.83 -11.24
C LYS A 290 30.62 24.39 -11.59
N LEU A 291 29.57 23.63 -11.28
CA LEU A 291 28.17 24.04 -11.42
C LEU A 291 27.68 24.73 -10.14
N THR A 292 26.84 25.73 -10.29
CA THR A 292 26.02 26.22 -9.18
C THR A 292 24.93 25.22 -8.85
N LEU A 293 24.36 25.30 -7.64
CA LEU A 293 23.31 24.42 -7.21
C LEU A 293 22.05 24.52 -8.11
N ILE A 294 21.72 25.73 -8.56
CA ILE A 294 20.60 26.00 -9.47
C ILE A 294 20.82 25.35 -10.83
N GLU A 295 22.03 25.44 -11.37
CA GLU A 295 22.40 24.82 -12.64
C GLU A 295 22.45 23.29 -12.51
N ALA A 296 22.95 22.78 -11.40
CA ALA A 296 23.07 21.34 -11.16
C ALA A 296 21.72 20.63 -10.99
N LEU A 297 20.78 21.25 -10.30
CA LEU A 297 19.41 20.76 -10.15
C LEU A 297 18.49 21.24 -11.26
N ASP A 298 19.04 22.08 -12.18
CA ASP A 298 18.29 22.62 -13.32
C ASP A 298 16.93 23.17 -12.89
N LEU A 299 16.89 24.03 -11.88
CA LEU A 299 15.67 24.59 -11.27
C LEU A 299 15.04 25.71 -12.12
N ASP A 300 15.35 25.77 -13.41
CA ASP A 300 14.69 26.70 -14.34
C ASP A 300 13.32 26.18 -14.74
N PHE A 301 12.27 26.78 -14.21
CA PHE A 301 10.87 26.50 -14.54
C PHE A 301 10.30 27.45 -15.62
N SER A 302 11.15 28.29 -16.21
CA SER A 302 10.73 29.18 -17.30
C SER A 302 10.30 28.39 -18.53
N GLY A 303 9.29 28.89 -19.24
CA GLY A 303 8.85 28.32 -20.51
C GLY A 303 8.02 27.02 -20.41
N LEU A 304 7.53 26.62 -19.21
CA LEU A 304 6.64 25.46 -19.08
C LEU A 304 5.27 25.67 -19.73
N VAL A 305 4.73 26.88 -19.68
CA VAL A 305 3.44 27.22 -20.30
C VAL A 305 3.44 27.01 -21.82
N PRO A 306 4.45 27.45 -22.58
CA PRO A 306 4.59 27.09 -23.98
C PRO A 306 4.63 25.57 -24.23
N GLN A 307 5.28 24.79 -23.32
CA GLN A 307 5.31 23.34 -23.47
C GLN A 307 3.91 22.71 -23.26
N ALA A 308 3.15 23.21 -22.30
CA ALA A 308 1.76 22.76 -22.11
C ALA A 308 0.92 22.97 -23.38
N ARG A 309 1.15 24.08 -24.10
CA ARG A 309 0.48 24.34 -25.40
C ARG A 309 0.88 23.33 -26.48
N ARG A 310 2.06 22.69 -26.38
CA ARG A 310 2.44 21.63 -27.33
C ARG A 310 1.57 20.38 -27.25
N ILE A 311 0.85 20.16 -26.14
CA ILE A 311 -0.13 19.08 -26.01
C ILE A 311 -1.25 19.24 -27.05
N SER A 312 -1.61 20.47 -27.42
CA SER A 312 -2.58 20.73 -28.49
C SER A 312 -2.07 20.35 -29.89
N LEU A 313 -0.76 20.13 -30.04
CA LEU A 313 -0.13 19.72 -31.31
C LEU A 313 -0.04 18.19 -31.46
N ILE A 314 -0.66 17.42 -30.56
CA ILE A 314 -0.72 15.96 -30.69
C ILE A 314 -1.51 15.59 -31.93
N GLU A 315 -0.82 14.89 -32.84
CA GLU A 315 -1.40 14.48 -34.10
C GLU A 315 -2.43 13.34 -33.90
N HIS A 316 -3.47 13.39 -34.72
CA HIS A 316 -4.40 12.27 -34.86
C HIS A 316 -3.65 11.00 -35.32
N SER A 317 -3.91 9.89 -34.63
CA SER A 317 -3.39 8.57 -35.03
C SER A 317 -4.43 7.48 -34.75
N TYR A 318 -4.45 6.44 -35.59
CA TYR A 318 -5.33 5.29 -35.37
C TYR A 318 -5.12 4.62 -34.02
N ALA A 319 -3.89 4.62 -33.50
CA ALA A 319 -3.58 4.09 -32.19
C ALA A 319 -4.22 4.91 -31.05
N LEU A 320 -4.24 6.26 -31.17
CA LEU A 320 -4.90 7.14 -30.20
C LEU A 320 -6.42 6.98 -30.24
N VAL A 321 -6.99 6.87 -31.46
CA VAL A 321 -8.43 6.57 -31.64
C VAL A 321 -8.78 5.23 -31.01
N ALA A 322 -8.00 4.18 -31.30
CA ALA A 322 -8.20 2.85 -30.72
C ALA A 322 -8.13 2.89 -29.18
N MET A 323 -7.14 3.59 -28.62
CA MET A 323 -7.01 3.77 -27.17
C MET A 323 -8.25 4.44 -26.58
N ALA A 324 -8.71 5.53 -27.19
CA ALA A 324 -9.89 6.26 -26.74
C ALA A 324 -11.14 5.37 -26.77
N LEU A 325 -11.38 4.70 -27.91
CA LEU A 325 -12.57 3.84 -28.10
C LEU A 325 -12.53 2.61 -27.18
N VAL A 326 -11.38 1.94 -27.06
CA VAL A 326 -11.23 0.75 -26.19
C VAL A 326 -11.42 1.15 -24.74
N THR A 327 -10.75 2.22 -24.28
CA THR A 327 -10.84 2.64 -22.87
C THR A 327 -12.26 3.09 -22.53
N LEU A 328 -12.86 3.98 -23.33
CA LEU A 328 -14.22 4.47 -23.09
C LEU A 328 -15.25 3.37 -23.30
N GLY A 329 -15.11 2.56 -24.35
CA GLY A 329 -16.00 1.44 -24.64
C GLY A 329 -16.02 0.43 -23.49
N THR A 330 -14.84 0.05 -22.95
CA THR A 330 -14.72 -0.82 -21.77
C THR A 330 -15.37 -0.19 -20.54
N ALA A 331 -15.13 1.12 -20.32
CA ALA A 331 -15.74 1.85 -19.21
C ALA A 331 -17.27 1.87 -19.27
N LEU A 332 -17.85 2.10 -20.46
CA LEU A 332 -19.30 2.11 -20.68
C LEU A 332 -19.91 0.71 -20.63
N LEU A 333 -19.25 -0.28 -21.23
CA LEU A 333 -19.70 -1.68 -21.15
C LEU A 333 -19.78 -2.14 -19.69
N TRP A 334 -18.82 -1.73 -18.85
CA TRP A 334 -18.86 -2.07 -17.43
C TRP A 334 -20.08 -1.51 -16.70
N GLN A 335 -20.62 -0.35 -17.12
CA GLN A 335 -21.84 0.21 -16.51
C GLN A 335 -23.10 -0.57 -16.87
N VAL A 336 -23.10 -1.25 -18.02
CA VAL A 336 -24.25 -2.00 -18.54
C VAL A 336 -24.20 -3.47 -18.11
N PHE A 337 -23.02 -4.04 -17.92
CA PHE A 337 -22.88 -5.41 -17.44
C PHE A 337 -23.42 -5.53 -16.01
N PRO A 338 -24.36 -6.45 -15.75
CA PRO A 338 -24.83 -6.69 -14.40
C PRO A 338 -23.66 -7.18 -13.52
N ASN A 339 -23.67 -6.76 -12.27
CA ASN A 339 -22.75 -7.27 -11.27
C ASN A 339 -22.70 -8.79 -11.35
N ILE A 340 -21.49 -9.38 -11.30
CA ILE A 340 -21.30 -10.81 -11.24
C ILE A 340 -22.20 -11.33 -10.12
N ARG A 341 -23.13 -12.23 -10.45
CA ARG A 341 -24.05 -12.79 -9.44
C ARG A 341 -23.21 -13.41 -8.35
N THR A 342 -23.25 -12.82 -7.16
CA THR A 342 -22.62 -13.39 -5.98
C THR A 342 -23.40 -14.61 -5.54
N VAL A 343 -22.74 -15.75 -5.48
CA VAL A 343 -23.31 -17.00 -4.96
C VAL A 343 -22.97 -17.07 -3.48
N GLU A 344 -23.98 -16.98 -2.62
CA GLU A 344 -23.81 -17.19 -1.18
C GLU A 344 -24.01 -18.69 -0.89
N PRO A 345 -23.01 -19.37 -0.29
CA PRO A 345 -23.14 -20.79 0.02
C PRO A 345 -24.10 -21.02 1.19
N ALA A 346 -24.83 -22.10 1.15
CA ALA A 346 -25.58 -22.58 2.31
C ALA A 346 -24.57 -22.97 3.41
N ARG A 347 -24.67 -22.39 4.59
CA ARG A 347 -23.75 -22.61 5.72
C ARG A 347 -24.50 -22.58 7.05
N VAL A 348 -23.88 -23.12 8.07
CA VAL A 348 -24.29 -22.93 9.46
C VAL A 348 -23.76 -21.62 9.98
N GLU A 349 -24.53 -20.89 10.78
CA GLU A 349 -24.06 -19.63 11.38
C GLU A 349 -23.09 -19.89 12.54
N LEU A 350 -22.04 -19.05 12.64
CA LEU A 350 -21.05 -19.11 13.72
C LEU A 350 -21.65 -18.82 15.10
N THR A 351 -22.79 -18.14 15.16
CA THR A 351 -23.59 -17.96 16.38
C THR A 351 -24.02 -19.29 16.99
N THR A 352 -24.12 -20.36 16.20
CA THR A 352 -24.46 -21.73 16.65
C THR A 352 -23.24 -22.55 17.03
N PHE A 353 -22.06 -21.93 17.10
CA PHE A 353 -20.81 -22.60 17.43
C PHE A 353 -20.87 -23.25 18.80
N HIS A 354 -20.73 -24.58 18.85
CA HIS A 354 -21.00 -25.36 20.04
C HIS A 354 -19.95 -25.10 21.13
N PRO A 355 -20.34 -24.92 22.43
CA PRO A 355 -19.42 -24.61 23.50
C PRO A 355 -18.53 -25.80 23.92
N GLN A 356 -18.67 -26.97 23.32
CA GLN A 356 -17.84 -28.15 23.61
C GLN A 356 -17.17 -28.68 22.34
N MET A 357 -15.85 -28.83 22.38
CA MET A 357 -15.02 -29.36 21.29
C MET A 357 -14.07 -30.43 21.84
N GLY A 358 -14.41 -31.69 21.70
CA GLY A 358 -13.68 -32.79 22.34
C GLY A 358 -13.63 -32.58 23.86
N ASP A 359 -12.40 -32.51 24.41
CA ASP A 359 -12.14 -32.24 25.83
C ASP A 359 -12.12 -30.74 26.17
N TRP A 360 -12.27 -29.86 25.17
CA TRP A 360 -12.33 -28.43 25.36
C TRP A 360 -13.72 -27.97 25.75
N VAL A 361 -13.84 -27.23 26.84
CA VAL A 361 -15.08 -26.65 27.34
C VAL A 361 -15.05 -25.14 27.10
N GLY A 362 -15.95 -24.64 26.26
CA GLY A 362 -16.11 -23.23 25.95
C GLY A 362 -16.87 -22.46 27.02
N GLN A 363 -16.48 -21.23 27.23
CA GLN A 363 -17.24 -20.24 28.01
C GLN A 363 -18.35 -19.64 27.13
N GLU A 364 -19.20 -18.82 27.71
CA GLU A 364 -20.17 -18.03 26.94
C GLU A 364 -19.46 -17.15 25.90
N PRO A 365 -19.94 -17.10 24.63
CA PRO A 365 -19.37 -16.26 23.62
C PRO A 365 -19.38 -14.78 24.02
N ARG A 366 -18.26 -14.10 23.79
CA ARG A 366 -18.13 -12.68 24.04
C ARG A 366 -18.48 -11.86 22.80
N PHE A 367 -19.03 -10.68 23.00
CA PHE A 367 -19.28 -9.73 21.91
C PHE A 367 -18.08 -8.81 21.70
N LEU A 368 -17.84 -8.49 20.45
CA LEU A 368 -16.86 -7.46 20.08
C LEU A 368 -17.37 -6.09 20.54
N SER A 369 -16.45 -5.20 20.91
CA SER A 369 -16.82 -3.80 21.15
C SER A 369 -17.43 -3.18 19.89
N ALA A 370 -18.32 -2.19 20.07
CA ALA A 370 -18.99 -1.53 18.95
C ALA A 370 -18.02 -0.95 17.91
N ASP A 371 -16.86 -0.46 18.38
CA ASP A 371 -15.83 0.09 17.49
C ASP A 371 -15.13 -0.99 16.69
N VAL A 372 -14.76 -2.10 17.33
CA VAL A 372 -14.14 -3.25 16.64
C VAL A 372 -15.12 -3.86 15.63
N ALA A 373 -16.39 -4.04 16.01
CA ALA A 373 -17.41 -4.58 15.12
C ALA A 373 -17.64 -3.67 13.89
N ARG A 374 -17.61 -2.34 14.07
CA ARG A 374 -17.74 -1.34 13.00
C ARG A 374 -16.58 -1.41 12.01
N ILE A 375 -15.36 -1.62 12.50
CA ILE A 375 -14.16 -1.73 11.68
C ILE A 375 -14.12 -3.07 10.97
N LEU A 376 -14.40 -4.16 11.69
CA LEU A 376 -14.32 -5.53 11.16
C LEU A 376 -15.37 -5.79 10.08
N LYS A 377 -16.60 -5.26 10.23
CA LYS A 377 -17.74 -5.45 9.31
C LYS A 377 -18.03 -6.91 8.97
N ALA A 378 -17.70 -7.84 9.87
CA ALA A 378 -18.07 -9.25 9.70
C ALA A 378 -19.59 -9.38 9.81
N GLN A 379 -20.19 -10.21 8.93
CA GLN A 379 -21.63 -10.48 8.97
C GLN A 379 -21.99 -11.51 10.03
N ASP A 380 -21.02 -12.37 10.38
CA ASP A 380 -21.21 -13.40 11.38
C ASP A 380 -19.87 -13.73 12.05
N TYR A 381 -19.85 -13.91 13.36
CA TYR A 381 -18.62 -14.22 14.08
C TYR A 381 -18.89 -14.94 15.40
N THR A 382 -17.86 -15.62 15.91
CA THR A 382 -17.80 -16.12 17.30
C THR A 382 -16.49 -15.71 17.95
N LEU A 383 -16.55 -15.39 19.23
CA LEU A 383 -15.40 -15.08 20.09
C LEU A 383 -15.60 -15.82 21.41
N THR A 384 -14.93 -16.98 21.55
CA THR A 384 -15.14 -17.88 22.66
C THR A 384 -13.82 -18.33 23.25
N THR A 385 -13.69 -18.32 24.57
CA THR A 385 -12.53 -18.88 25.28
C THR A 385 -12.85 -20.31 25.68
N PHE A 386 -11.96 -21.22 25.32
CA PHE A 386 -12.06 -22.64 25.64
C PHE A 386 -10.99 -23.01 26.66
N ASN A 387 -11.35 -23.88 27.61
CA ASN A 387 -10.46 -24.42 28.61
C ASN A 387 -10.38 -25.95 28.50
N LYS A 388 -9.15 -26.48 28.59
CA LYS A 388 -8.89 -27.93 28.69
C LYS A 388 -8.05 -28.21 29.93
N PRO A 389 -8.50 -29.09 30.84
CA PRO A 389 -7.75 -29.45 32.03
C PRO A 389 -6.33 -29.91 31.70
N GLY A 390 -5.33 -29.30 32.34
CA GLY A 390 -3.91 -29.61 32.12
C GLY A 390 -3.25 -28.98 30.91
N MET A 391 -4.03 -28.31 30.03
CA MET A 391 -3.47 -27.59 28.87
C MET A 391 -3.58 -26.07 28.98
N GLY A 392 -4.63 -25.56 29.65
CA GLY A 392 -4.88 -24.13 29.79
C GLY A 392 -5.97 -23.63 28.85
N GLU A 393 -5.94 -22.33 28.53
CA GLU A 393 -7.00 -21.68 27.78
C GLU A 393 -6.57 -21.30 26.35
N VAL A 394 -7.54 -21.32 25.43
CA VAL A 394 -7.41 -20.84 24.05
C VAL A 394 -8.61 -19.98 23.71
N GLU A 395 -8.38 -18.75 23.31
CA GLU A 395 -9.41 -17.90 22.70
C GLU A 395 -9.53 -18.24 21.21
N VAL A 396 -10.72 -18.59 20.79
CA VAL A 396 -11.07 -18.86 19.39
C VAL A 396 -11.90 -17.70 18.89
N PHE A 397 -11.41 -17.05 17.85
CA PHE A 397 -12.14 -16.07 17.07
C PHE A 397 -12.31 -16.60 15.66
N ALA A 398 -13.54 -16.69 15.19
CA ALA A 398 -13.84 -16.98 13.79
C ALA A 398 -14.84 -15.96 13.27
N ALA A 399 -14.56 -15.39 12.12
CA ALA A 399 -15.42 -14.39 11.47
C ALA A 399 -15.68 -14.77 10.01
N TRP A 400 -16.91 -14.65 9.58
CA TRP A 400 -17.32 -14.89 8.20
C TRP A 400 -17.71 -13.56 7.54
N PHE A 401 -17.30 -13.40 6.30
CA PHE A 401 -17.56 -12.26 5.45
C PHE A 401 -18.30 -12.73 4.20
N ARG A 402 -19.47 -12.15 3.94
CA ARG A 402 -20.24 -12.42 2.71
C ARG A 402 -19.49 -11.93 1.48
N ASP A 403 -18.82 -10.80 1.61
CA ASP A 403 -18.04 -10.18 0.55
C ASP A 403 -16.73 -9.65 1.12
N GLN A 404 -15.63 -10.37 0.83
CA GLN A 404 -14.29 -10.00 1.28
C GLN A 404 -13.68 -8.83 0.51
N THR A 405 -14.33 -8.36 -0.57
CA THR A 405 -13.87 -7.21 -1.34
C THR A 405 -14.23 -5.90 -0.65
N ILE A 406 -15.38 -5.86 0.05
CA ILE A 406 -15.89 -4.68 0.75
C ILE A 406 -15.42 -4.65 2.21
N SER A 407 -15.42 -5.81 2.86
CA SER A 407 -15.03 -6.00 4.25
C SER A 407 -13.96 -7.09 4.32
N GLY A 408 -12.78 -6.80 3.79
CA GLY A 408 -11.68 -7.77 3.85
C GLY A 408 -11.36 -8.12 5.30
N ALA A 409 -11.15 -9.42 5.56
CA ALA A 409 -10.59 -9.86 6.84
C ALA A 409 -9.28 -9.10 7.07
N HIS A 410 -9.31 -8.08 7.91
CA HIS A 410 -8.10 -7.37 8.27
C HIS A 410 -7.15 -8.34 8.94
N SER A 411 -5.91 -8.40 8.44
CA SER A 411 -4.88 -9.22 9.06
C SER A 411 -4.73 -8.82 10.53
N PRO A 412 -4.66 -9.78 11.47
CA PRO A 412 -4.29 -9.49 12.86
C PRO A 412 -3.00 -8.69 12.99
N GLU A 413 -2.10 -8.75 12.01
CA GLU A 413 -0.90 -7.91 11.91
C GLU A 413 -1.21 -6.41 11.95
N ILE A 414 -2.42 -6.00 11.57
CA ILE A 414 -2.87 -4.61 11.61
C ILE A 414 -3.57 -4.28 12.94
N CYS A 415 -4.36 -5.20 13.47
CA CYS A 415 -5.19 -4.95 14.64
C CYS A 415 -4.44 -5.08 15.97
N LEU A 416 -3.45 -5.98 16.05
CA LEU A 416 -2.73 -6.26 17.29
C LEU A 416 -1.82 -5.09 17.74
N PRO A 417 -1.03 -4.45 16.87
CA PRO A 417 -0.23 -3.29 17.25
C PRO A 417 -1.07 -2.11 17.74
N ASN A 418 -2.24 -1.88 17.12
CA ASN A 418 -3.16 -0.80 17.52
C ASN A 418 -3.72 -0.99 18.94
N ALA A 419 -3.66 -2.22 19.49
CA ALA A 419 -4.02 -2.52 20.86
C ALA A 419 -2.80 -2.46 21.83
N GLY A 420 -1.65 -2.02 21.34
CA GLY A 420 -0.41 -1.88 22.11
C GLY A 420 0.37 -3.19 22.29
N TRP A 421 0.11 -4.19 21.43
CA TRP A 421 0.88 -5.43 21.39
C TRP A 421 2.02 -5.32 20.37
N GLU A 422 3.18 -5.85 20.72
CA GLU A 422 4.38 -5.90 19.90
C GLU A 422 4.61 -7.29 19.34
N PHE A 423 5.06 -7.40 18.10
CA PHE A 423 5.48 -8.69 17.55
C PHE A 423 6.91 -9.03 17.99
N ALA A 424 7.06 -10.04 18.84
CA ALA A 424 8.36 -10.59 19.18
C ALA A 424 8.88 -11.54 18.09
N SER A 425 8.00 -12.33 17.47
CA SER A 425 8.32 -13.12 16.27
C SER A 425 7.09 -13.31 15.38
N PHE A 426 7.34 -13.51 14.08
CA PHE A 426 6.32 -13.81 13.09
C PHE A 426 6.87 -14.75 12.03
N ASP A 427 6.20 -15.87 11.83
CA ASP A 427 6.54 -16.84 10.80
C ASP A 427 5.28 -17.51 10.20
N ARG A 428 5.45 -18.09 9.03
CA ARG A 428 4.43 -18.93 8.39
C ARG A 428 4.87 -20.37 8.43
N ARG A 429 3.97 -21.24 8.86
CA ARG A 429 4.23 -22.68 8.98
C ARG A 429 3.10 -23.49 8.37
N ASP A 430 3.45 -24.67 7.90
CA ASP A 430 2.49 -25.75 7.66
C ASP A 430 2.54 -26.68 8.86
N ILE A 431 1.41 -26.79 9.56
CA ILE A 431 1.28 -27.65 10.75
C ILE A 431 0.53 -28.95 10.46
N SER A 432 0.32 -29.31 9.18
CA SER A 432 -0.37 -30.54 8.78
C SER A 432 0.24 -31.80 9.43
N GLY A 433 1.58 -31.88 9.49
CA GLY A 433 2.29 -32.98 10.15
C GLY A 433 2.00 -33.08 11.65
N ASP A 434 1.92 -31.94 12.34
CA ASP A 434 1.61 -31.87 13.78
C ASP A 434 0.14 -32.23 14.06
N LEU A 435 -0.75 -31.97 13.11
CA LEU A 435 -2.16 -32.33 13.21
C LEU A 435 -2.45 -33.77 12.77
N GLY A 436 -1.52 -34.45 12.11
CA GLY A 436 -1.72 -35.76 11.47
C GLY A 436 -2.69 -35.67 10.27
N SER A 437 -2.68 -34.53 9.57
CA SER A 437 -3.53 -34.29 8.41
C SER A 437 -2.76 -34.52 7.11
N ASP A 438 -3.38 -35.21 6.15
CA ASP A 438 -2.84 -35.36 4.78
C ASP A 438 -3.01 -34.07 3.93
N LYS A 439 -3.82 -33.12 4.40
CA LYS A 439 -4.06 -31.85 3.73
C LYS A 439 -3.17 -30.77 4.32
N PRO A 440 -2.58 -29.90 3.49
CA PRO A 440 -1.81 -28.75 3.98
C PRO A 440 -2.63 -27.89 4.94
N PHE A 441 -2.04 -27.53 6.08
CA PHE A 441 -2.63 -26.64 7.07
C PHE A 441 -1.71 -25.43 7.35
N PRO A 442 -1.65 -24.49 6.38
CA PRO A 442 -0.80 -23.33 6.53
C PRO A 442 -1.39 -22.33 7.51
N ILE A 443 -0.56 -21.85 8.44
CA ILE A 443 -0.91 -20.83 9.43
C ILE A 443 0.11 -19.69 9.44
N ASN A 444 -0.34 -18.53 9.89
CA ASN A 444 0.54 -17.48 10.41
C ASN A 444 0.68 -17.70 11.91
N ARG A 445 1.91 -17.81 12.39
CA ARG A 445 2.28 -17.89 13.80
C ARG A 445 2.90 -16.58 14.24
N ALA A 446 2.35 -15.95 15.25
CA ALA A 446 2.86 -14.72 15.82
C ALA A 446 3.03 -14.86 17.33
N LEU A 447 4.21 -14.53 17.82
CA LEU A 447 4.43 -14.27 19.23
C LEU A 447 4.30 -12.77 19.45
N ILE A 448 3.37 -12.36 20.30
CA ILE A 448 3.13 -10.97 20.65
C ILE A 448 3.35 -10.76 22.14
N GLN A 449 3.83 -9.56 22.48
CA GLN A 449 4.10 -9.18 23.86
C GLN A 449 3.61 -7.78 24.18
N LYS A 450 3.24 -7.57 25.45
CA LYS A 450 2.86 -6.26 25.99
C LYS A 450 3.34 -6.16 27.43
N GLY A 451 4.47 -5.48 27.64
CA GLY A 451 5.19 -5.55 28.89
C GLY A 451 5.65 -6.99 29.19
N GLU A 452 5.23 -7.56 30.33
CA GLU A 452 5.56 -8.96 30.68
C GLU A 452 4.58 -10.00 30.12
N ASP A 453 3.43 -9.56 29.60
CA ASP A 453 2.42 -10.46 29.04
C ASP A 453 2.85 -10.93 27.65
N ARG A 454 2.79 -12.24 27.42
CA ARG A 454 3.10 -12.87 26.13
C ARG A 454 1.92 -13.70 25.66
N LEU A 455 1.56 -13.57 24.40
CA LEU A 455 0.52 -14.36 23.75
C LEU A 455 1.07 -15.03 22.50
N LEU A 456 0.72 -16.29 22.30
CA LEU A 456 0.93 -16.98 21.04
C LEU A 456 -0.36 -16.93 20.21
N VAL A 457 -0.24 -16.53 18.97
CA VAL A 457 -1.35 -16.33 18.04
C VAL A 457 -1.14 -17.18 16.81
N TYR A 458 -2.13 -18.01 16.47
CA TYR A 458 -2.25 -18.64 15.17
C TYR A 458 -3.42 -17.98 14.42
N TYR A 459 -3.25 -17.67 13.13
CA TYR A 459 -4.36 -17.24 12.30
C TYR A 459 -4.20 -17.65 10.84
N TYR A 460 -5.32 -17.83 10.17
CA TYR A 460 -5.39 -18.18 8.76
C TYR A 460 -6.73 -17.74 8.17
N TYR A 461 -6.74 -17.57 6.85
CA TYR A 461 -7.96 -17.29 6.10
C TYR A 461 -8.60 -18.59 5.63
N VAL A 462 -9.92 -18.62 5.58
CA VAL A 462 -10.70 -19.74 5.03
C VAL A 462 -11.51 -19.26 3.85
N GLN A 463 -11.27 -19.83 2.68
CA GLN A 463 -11.94 -19.46 1.44
C GLN A 463 -12.29 -20.69 0.63
N ASN A 464 -13.59 -20.88 0.33
CA ASN A 464 -14.06 -21.97 -0.52
C ASN A 464 -13.46 -23.34 -0.11
N GLY A 465 -13.42 -23.61 1.20
CA GLY A 465 -12.87 -24.83 1.79
C GLY A 465 -11.33 -24.91 1.83
N ARG A 466 -10.62 -23.86 1.43
CA ARG A 466 -9.15 -23.77 1.49
C ARG A 466 -8.70 -22.96 2.70
N GLN A 467 -7.63 -23.40 3.35
CA GLN A 467 -6.93 -22.66 4.38
C GLN A 467 -5.72 -21.94 3.76
N ILE A 468 -5.58 -20.67 4.04
CA ILE A 468 -4.59 -19.80 3.42
C ILE A 468 -3.93 -18.93 4.50
N ALA A 469 -2.61 -19.04 4.65
CA ALA A 469 -1.85 -18.18 5.55
C ALA A 469 -1.39 -16.88 4.89
N TRP A 470 -1.23 -16.89 3.56
CA TRP A 470 -0.68 -15.76 2.84
C TRP A 470 -1.78 -14.77 2.41
N ASP A 471 -1.76 -13.54 2.95
CA ASP A 471 -2.76 -12.49 2.66
C ASP A 471 -2.89 -12.19 1.16
N PHE A 472 -1.78 -12.03 0.45
CA PHE A 472 -1.82 -11.82 -1.01
C PHE A 472 -2.37 -13.05 -1.74
N GLY A 473 -2.05 -14.27 -1.26
CA GLY A 473 -2.61 -15.52 -1.79
C GLY A 473 -4.11 -15.60 -1.60
N SER A 474 -4.65 -15.14 -0.46
CA SER A 474 -6.10 -15.10 -0.23
C SER A 474 -6.81 -14.20 -1.25
N LYS A 475 -6.20 -13.07 -1.63
CA LYS A 475 -6.74 -12.17 -2.65
C LYS A 475 -6.69 -12.78 -4.06
N LEU A 476 -5.65 -13.53 -4.39
CA LEU A 476 -5.58 -14.27 -5.66
C LEU A 476 -6.66 -15.36 -5.73
N TRP A 477 -6.86 -16.11 -4.65
CA TRP A 477 -7.91 -17.10 -4.58
C TRP A 477 -9.31 -16.46 -4.61
N LEU A 478 -9.49 -15.31 -3.95
CA LEU A 478 -10.73 -14.55 -4.02
C LEU A 478 -11.06 -14.14 -5.45
N LEU A 479 -10.05 -13.65 -6.20
CA LEU A 479 -10.19 -13.36 -7.62
C LEU A 479 -10.64 -14.59 -8.41
N TRP A 480 -9.94 -15.70 -8.23
CA TRP A 480 -10.23 -16.96 -8.92
C TRP A 480 -11.66 -17.45 -8.63
N ASP A 481 -12.05 -17.44 -7.36
CA ASP A 481 -13.38 -17.87 -6.93
C ASP A 481 -14.49 -16.92 -7.41
N THR A 482 -14.20 -15.61 -7.44
CA THR A 482 -15.14 -14.61 -7.96
C THR A 482 -15.40 -14.80 -9.45
N VAL A 483 -14.33 -14.98 -10.23
CA VAL A 483 -14.43 -15.09 -11.70
C VAL A 483 -15.07 -16.42 -12.13
N LEU A 484 -14.67 -17.54 -11.50
CA LEU A 484 -15.12 -18.86 -11.94
C LEU A 484 -16.42 -19.33 -11.27
N TYR A 485 -16.66 -18.92 -10.03
CA TYR A 485 -17.75 -19.46 -9.22
C TYR A 485 -18.72 -18.40 -8.70
N GLY A 486 -18.44 -17.12 -8.94
CA GLY A 486 -19.23 -16.01 -8.38
C GLY A 486 -19.15 -15.94 -6.85
N ARG A 487 -18.12 -16.57 -6.22
CA ARG A 487 -17.97 -16.60 -4.76
C ARG A 487 -17.00 -15.52 -4.30
N LYS A 488 -17.50 -14.67 -3.39
CA LYS A 488 -16.73 -13.60 -2.75
C LYS A 488 -16.61 -13.79 -1.23
N ASP A 489 -17.23 -14.84 -0.71
CA ASP A 489 -17.28 -15.14 0.72
C ASP A 489 -15.99 -15.78 1.22
N GLY A 490 -15.79 -15.69 2.52
CA GLY A 490 -14.69 -16.34 3.21
C GLY A 490 -14.62 -15.90 4.66
N GLY A 491 -13.56 -16.27 5.35
CA GLY A 491 -13.41 -15.94 6.76
C GLY A 491 -11.98 -15.87 7.24
N LEU A 492 -11.88 -15.46 8.49
CA LEU A 492 -10.65 -15.44 9.29
C LEU A 492 -10.87 -16.29 10.53
N VAL A 493 -9.92 -17.18 10.80
CA VAL A 493 -9.85 -17.91 12.07
C VAL A 493 -8.57 -17.49 12.79
N ARG A 494 -8.72 -17.17 14.09
CA ARG A 494 -7.61 -16.78 14.97
C ARG A 494 -7.72 -17.54 16.28
N LEU A 495 -6.63 -18.15 16.68
CA LEU A 495 -6.45 -18.82 17.97
C LEU A 495 -5.42 -18.03 18.77
N VAL A 496 -5.69 -17.76 20.04
CA VAL A 496 -4.79 -17.04 20.94
C VAL A 496 -4.69 -17.78 22.26
N THR A 497 -3.46 -17.94 22.76
CA THR A 497 -3.22 -18.50 24.07
C THR A 497 -2.17 -17.67 24.82
N PRO A 498 -2.36 -17.42 26.13
CA PRO A 498 -1.31 -16.81 26.95
C PRO A 498 -0.15 -17.77 27.17
N ILE A 499 1.05 -17.21 27.30
CA ILE A 499 2.26 -17.94 27.70
C ILE A 499 2.62 -17.50 29.11
N GLY A 500 2.59 -18.43 30.07
CA GLY A 500 3.00 -18.18 31.44
C GLY A 500 4.47 -17.77 31.54
N ARG A 501 4.89 -17.15 32.67
CA ARG A 501 6.27 -16.68 32.89
C ARG A 501 7.28 -17.81 32.75
N ASP A 502 6.96 -19.01 33.30
CA ASP A 502 7.82 -20.18 33.28
C ASP A 502 7.44 -21.17 32.16
N GLU A 503 6.54 -20.81 31.28
CA GLU A 503 6.05 -21.67 30.21
C GLU A 503 6.88 -21.50 28.93
N SER A 504 7.20 -22.64 28.28
CA SER A 504 7.88 -22.64 26.99
C SER A 504 6.89 -22.29 25.83
N GLU A 505 7.39 -21.65 24.78
CA GLU A 505 6.62 -21.45 23.56
C GLU A 505 6.12 -22.77 22.96
N ALA A 506 6.92 -23.85 23.09
CA ALA A 506 6.54 -25.17 22.57
C ALA A 506 5.28 -25.73 23.24
N SER A 507 5.08 -25.46 24.54
CA SER A 507 3.86 -25.88 25.25
C SER A 507 2.63 -25.11 24.74
N ALA A 508 2.79 -23.83 24.47
CA ALA A 508 1.74 -23.00 23.89
C ALA A 508 1.44 -23.42 22.42
N ASP A 509 2.47 -23.77 21.62
CA ASP A 509 2.30 -24.32 20.28
C ASP A 509 1.47 -25.63 20.32
N LEU A 510 1.79 -26.56 21.20
CA LEU A 510 1.03 -27.82 21.36
C LEU A 510 -0.43 -27.55 21.72
N ARG A 511 -0.69 -26.57 22.57
CA ARG A 511 -2.05 -26.14 22.96
C ARG A 511 -2.83 -25.63 21.77
N LEU A 512 -2.25 -24.74 20.96
CA LEU A 512 -2.90 -24.22 19.76
C LEU A 512 -3.08 -25.29 18.68
N GLN A 513 -2.13 -26.20 18.51
CA GLN A 513 -2.23 -27.33 17.57
C GLN A 513 -3.37 -28.30 17.97
N ASP A 514 -3.53 -28.61 19.25
CA ASP A 514 -4.61 -29.46 19.74
C ASP A 514 -5.98 -28.82 19.48
N MET A 515 -6.14 -27.51 19.75
CA MET A 515 -7.36 -26.77 19.43
C MET A 515 -7.59 -26.70 17.91
N ALA A 516 -6.54 -26.46 17.11
CA ALA A 516 -6.65 -26.41 15.65
C ALA A 516 -7.14 -27.74 15.06
N ARG A 517 -6.70 -28.87 15.60
CA ARG A 517 -7.15 -30.22 15.20
C ARG A 517 -8.66 -30.41 15.43
N GLU A 518 -9.15 -29.98 16.58
CA GLU A 518 -10.60 -30.05 16.89
C GLU A 518 -11.43 -29.13 15.98
N LEU A 519 -10.89 -27.96 15.65
CA LEU A 519 -11.55 -27.00 14.78
C LEU A 519 -11.62 -27.48 13.31
N ASP A 520 -10.55 -28.09 12.79
CA ASP A 520 -10.44 -28.51 11.38
C ASP A 520 -11.59 -29.42 10.99
N SER A 521 -12.00 -30.32 11.86
CA SER A 521 -13.13 -31.25 11.64
C SER A 521 -14.49 -30.55 11.54
N ARG A 522 -14.64 -29.34 12.10
CA ARG A 522 -15.93 -28.62 12.25
C ARG A 522 -16.08 -27.42 11.35
N LEU A 523 -14.97 -26.74 11.02
CA LEU A 523 -14.95 -25.55 10.20
C LEU A 523 -15.66 -25.66 8.85
N PRO A 524 -15.64 -26.83 8.13
CA PRO A 524 -16.32 -26.94 6.83
C PRO A 524 -17.84 -26.68 6.87
N ARG A 525 -18.49 -26.83 8.02
CA ARG A 525 -19.91 -26.51 8.19
C ARG A 525 -20.19 -25.00 8.18
N PHE A 526 -19.26 -24.23 8.70
CA PHE A 526 -19.34 -22.76 8.81
C PHE A 526 -18.72 -22.06 7.59
N PHE A 527 -17.73 -22.70 6.97
CA PHE A 527 -17.01 -22.20 5.79
C PHE A 527 -17.02 -23.28 4.69
N PRO A 528 -18.18 -23.54 4.05
CA PRO A 528 -18.31 -24.63 3.13
C PRO A 528 -17.46 -24.43 1.87
N GLY A 529 -16.73 -25.48 1.50
CA GLY A 529 -16.06 -25.60 0.22
C GLY A 529 -17.03 -25.95 -0.90
N ARG A 530 -16.51 -25.96 -2.13
CA ARG A 530 -17.28 -26.36 -3.32
C ARG A 530 -17.83 -27.79 -3.20
N ASP A 531 -17.02 -28.70 -2.64
CA ASP A 531 -17.34 -30.13 -2.58
C ASP A 531 -18.37 -30.46 -1.49
N SER A 532 -18.63 -29.53 -0.58
CA SER A 532 -19.63 -29.67 0.48
C SER A 532 -21.03 -29.18 0.09
N ALA A 533 -21.18 -28.52 -1.06
CA ALA A 533 -22.49 -28.01 -1.54
C ALA A 533 -23.33 -29.06 -2.31
N GLY A 534 -22.87 -30.28 -2.40
CA GLY A 534 -23.48 -31.38 -3.16
C GLY A 534 -23.95 -32.60 -2.31
N GLY A 535 -24.11 -32.44 -0.99
CA GLY A 535 -24.58 -33.47 -0.10
C GLY A 535 -25.95 -33.15 0.51
#